data_4d0139ef87a4ed9fd46eb65f32f1c2d1
#
_entry.id   4d0139ef87a4ed9fd46eb65f32f1c2d1
#
_cell.length_a   1.000
_cell.length_b   1.000
_cell.length_c   1.000
_cell.angle_alpha   90.00
_cell.angle_beta   90.00
_cell.angle_gamma   90.00
#
_symmetry.space_group_name_H-M   'P 1'
#
loop_
_entity.id
_entity.type
_entity.pdbx_description
1 polymer ?
#
loop_
_entity_poly.entity_id
_entity_poly.type
_entity_poly.pdbx_seq_one_letter_code
_entity_poly.pdbx_strand_id
1 'polypeptide(L)'
;MGLFQKFQQGLRKTQEKLATEIKRIVTRGPKLDAESLEELEAALIATDIGIDTAVKIVELTKEAANQSGQVDVFAIARAEIERELGVASPGLAKAPQPPTVILVAGVNGTGKTTSTAKLAHSLKEQGNTVLLAACDTFRAAAIEQLKIWGQRVGCELIAGQYGADSAAIAYDALEAAINRRVDYLLIDTAGRLHTKKNLMEEIKKMHRSLQKKVPTAPHEVLLVLDSTSRGRG
;
A
#
# COMPACT_ATOMS: atom_id res chain seq x y z
N MET A 1 -8.36 28.66 -12.72
CA MET A 1 -8.57 27.50 -11.83
C MET A 1 -7.86 26.30 -12.41
N GLY A 2 -6.83 25.79 -11.73
CA GLY A 2 -6.04 24.66 -12.20
C GLY A 2 -6.83 23.35 -12.17
N LEU A 3 -6.44 22.37 -13.03
CA LEU A 3 -7.07 21.05 -13.14
C LEU A 3 -7.15 20.35 -11.76
N PHE A 4 -6.14 20.55 -10.91
CA PHE A 4 -6.05 20.00 -9.55
C PHE A 4 -7.13 20.57 -8.60
N GLN A 5 -7.45 21.87 -8.70
CA GLN A 5 -8.52 22.47 -7.89
C GLN A 5 -9.92 21.96 -8.31
N LYS A 6 -10.15 21.75 -9.62
CA LYS A 6 -11.40 21.15 -10.11
C LYS A 6 -11.57 19.71 -9.63
N PHE A 7 -10.47 18.95 -9.55
CA PHE A 7 -10.46 17.57 -9.07
C PHE A 7 -10.75 17.51 -7.56
N GLN A 8 -10.10 18.34 -6.76
CA GLN A 8 -10.39 18.44 -5.32
C GLN A 8 -11.85 18.88 -5.06
N GLN A 9 -12.38 19.82 -5.83
CA GLN A 9 -13.78 20.22 -5.69
C GLN A 9 -14.76 19.12 -6.07
N GLY A 10 -14.44 18.29 -7.07
CA GLY A 10 -15.24 17.11 -7.46
C GLY A 10 -15.31 16.07 -6.34
N LEU A 11 -14.16 15.71 -5.76
CA LEU A 11 -14.06 14.76 -4.63
C LEU A 11 -14.82 15.26 -3.40
N ARG A 12 -14.68 16.55 -3.07
CA ARG A 12 -15.38 17.17 -1.94
C ARG A 12 -16.90 17.14 -2.09
N LYS A 13 -17.43 17.42 -3.29
CA LYS A 13 -18.85 17.31 -3.59
C LYS A 13 -19.41 15.89 -3.44
N THR A 14 -18.64 14.88 -3.80
CA THR A 14 -19.04 13.46 -3.66
C THR A 14 -19.05 13.05 -2.19
N GLN A 15 -18.04 13.44 -1.41
CA GLN A 15 -18.01 13.23 0.03
C GLN A 15 -19.17 13.94 0.75
N GLU A 16 -19.44 15.18 0.41
CA GLU A 16 -20.52 15.98 1.00
C GLU A 16 -21.90 15.37 0.69
N LYS A 17 -22.12 14.88 -0.53
CA LYS A 17 -23.36 14.19 -0.91
C LYS A 17 -23.59 12.92 -0.11
N LEU A 18 -22.56 12.07 -0.01
CA LEU A 18 -22.64 10.81 0.72
C LEU A 18 -22.87 11.06 2.23
N ALA A 19 -22.12 11.99 2.82
CA ALA A 19 -22.30 12.37 4.21
C ALA A 19 -23.70 12.93 4.48
N THR A 20 -24.26 13.70 3.53
CA THR A 20 -25.62 14.24 3.61
C THR A 20 -26.65 13.11 3.49
N GLU A 21 -26.41 12.13 2.62
CA GLU A 21 -27.31 10.99 2.43
C GLU A 21 -27.35 10.08 3.66
N ILE A 22 -26.20 9.72 4.21
CA ILE A 22 -26.10 8.96 5.47
C ILE A 22 -26.80 9.72 6.61
N LYS A 23 -26.56 11.04 6.76
CA LYS A 23 -27.27 11.86 7.73
C LYS A 23 -28.78 11.81 7.52
N ARG A 24 -29.25 11.96 6.30
CA ARG A 24 -30.67 11.91 5.95
C ARG A 24 -31.32 10.59 6.37
N ILE A 25 -30.66 9.46 6.08
CA ILE A 25 -31.14 8.11 6.43
C ILE A 25 -31.29 7.99 7.96
N VAL A 26 -30.25 8.39 8.71
CA VAL A 26 -30.19 8.23 10.16
C VAL A 26 -31.14 9.19 10.90
N THR A 27 -31.45 10.36 10.32
CA THR A 27 -32.33 11.38 10.94
C THR A 27 -33.79 11.33 10.46
N ARG A 28 -34.14 10.38 9.58
CA ARG A 28 -35.46 10.30 8.94
C ARG A 28 -36.63 9.95 9.88
N GLY A 29 -36.33 9.40 11.07
CA GLY A 29 -37.35 9.01 12.05
C GLY A 29 -36.82 8.87 13.46
N PRO A 30 -37.72 8.72 14.46
CA PRO A 30 -37.32 8.54 15.85
C PRO A 30 -36.68 7.19 16.17
N LYS A 31 -36.73 6.23 15.24
CA LYS A 31 -36.07 4.92 15.31
C LYS A 31 -35.59 4.53 13.93
N LEU A 32 -34.42 3.93 13.87
CA LEU A 32 -33.89 3.27 12.66
C LEU A 32 -34.73 2.00 12.42
N ASP A 33 -35.55 2.04 11.39
CA ASP A 33 -36.32 0.88 10.92
C ASP A 33 -35.48 0.01 9.98
N ALA A 34 -36.03 -1.14 9.58
CA ALA A 34 -35.33 -2.08 8.69
C ALA A 34 -34.98 -1.44 7.34
N GLU A 35 -35.85 -0.62 6.78
CA GLU A 35 -35.64 0.08 5.51
C GLU A 35 -34.48 1.07 5.60
N SER A 36 -34.40 1.86 6.69
CA SER A 36 -33.30 2.78 6.93
C SER A 36 -31.95 2.08 7.09
N LEU A 37 -31.92 0.87 7.69
CA LEU A 37 -30.71 0.07 7.84
C LEU A 37 -30.25 -0.51 6.50
N GLU A 38 -31.16 -0.97 5.64
CA GLU A 38 -30.86 -1.43 4.27
C GLU A 38 -30.33 -0.27 3.39
N GLU A 39 -30.97 0.92 3.48
CA GLU A 39 -30.47 2.12 2.78
C GLU A 39 -29.07 2.51 3.27
N LEU A 40 -28.79 2.41 4.58
CA LEU A 40 -27.47 2.69 5.16
C LEU A 40 -26.42 1.70 4.65
N GLU A 41 -26.75 0.40 4.62
CA GLU A 41 -25.84 -0.62 4.10
C GLU A 41 -25.49 -0.37 2.63
N ALA A 42 -26.49 -0.12 1.80
CA ALA A 42 -26.28 0.20 0.39
C ALA A 42 -25.42 1.46 0.19
N ALA A 43 -25.65 2.51 1.00
CA ALA A 43 -24.86 3.73 0.97
C ALA A 43 -23.40 3.49 1.37
N LEU A 44 -23.15 2.66 2.39
CA LEU A 44 -21.80 2.28 2.83
C LEU A 44 -21.09 1.44 1.78
N ILE A 45 -21.75 0.43 1.20
CA ILE A 45 -21.16 -0.41 0.12
C ILE A 45 -20.80 0.45 -1.09
N ALA A 46 -21.59 1.47 -1.41
CA ALA A 46 -21.31 2.40 -2.50
C ALA A 46 -20.02 3.23 -2.29
N THR A 47 -19.48 3.25 -1.08
CA THR A 47 -18.19 3.91 -0.77
C THR A 47 -16.97 3.05 -1.03
N ASP A 48 -17.12 1.82 -1.50
CA ASP A 48 -16.05 0.83 -1.66
C ASP A 48 -15.39 0.40 -0.31
N ILE A 49 -16.07 0.58 0.84
CA ILE A 49 -15.55 0.21 2.17
C ILE A 49 -15.44 -1.32 2.36
N GLY A 50 -16.05 -2.08 1.47
CA GLY A 50 -16.17 -3.54 1.58
C GLY A 50 -17.50 -3.98 2.24
N ILE A 51 -18.01 -5.14 1.82
CA ILE A 51 -19.32 -5.65 2.28
C ILE A 51 -19.25 -5.98 3.77
N ASP A 52 -18.24 -6.71 4.21
CA ASP A 52 -18.12 -7.16 5.61
C ASP A 52 -18.06 -5.98 6.58
N THR A 53 -17.28 -4.95 6.24
CA THR A 53 -17.17 -3.72 7.06
C THR A 53 -18.48 -2.93 7.05
N ALA A 54 -19.16 -2.84 5.91
CA ALA A 54 -20.46 -2.16 5.81
C ALA A 54 -21.51 -2.85 6.67
N VAL A 55 -21.66 -4.18 6.57
CA VAL A 55 -22.56 -4.99 7.41
C VAL A 55 -22.26 -4.77 8.88
N LYS A 56 -20.99 -4.81 9.26
CA LYS A 56 -20.58 -4.63 10.67
C LYS A 56 -20.94 -3.25 11.22
N ILE A 57 -20.74 -2.19 10.43
CA ILE A 57 -21.14 -0.82 10.82
C ILE A 57 -22.66 -0.73 10.99
N VAL A 58 -23.45 -1.37 10.13
CA VAL A 58 -24.93 -1.40 10.24
C VAL A 58 -25.37 -2.15 11.49
N GLU A 59 -24.78 -3.30 11.82
CA GLU A 59 -25.05 -4.05 13.03
C GLU A 59 -24.79 -3.20 14.29
N LEU A 60 -23.59 -2.59 14.39
CA LEU A 60 -23.22 -1.72 15.50
C LEU A 60 -24.14 -0.50 15.61
N THR A 61 -24.56 0.06 14.48
CA THR A 61 -25.51 1.17 14.41
C THR A 61 -26.86 0.76 14.97
N LYS A 62 -27.37 -0.43 14.61
CA LYS A 62 -28.61 -1.00 15.12
C LYS A 62 -28.55 -1.26 16.63
N GLU A 63 -27.45 -1.82 17.12
CA GLU A 63 -27.23 -2.05 18.55
C GLU A 63 -27.24 -0.73 19.34
N ALA A 64 -26.52 0.29 18.86
CA ALA A 64 -26.46 1.60 19.49
C ALA A 64 -27.84 2.31 19.50
N ALA A 65 -28.60 2.20 18.41
CA ALA A 65 -29.96 2.74 18.31
C ALA A 65 -30.92 2.12 19.35
N ASN A 66 -30.79 0.83 19.58
CA ASN A 66 -31.59 0.12 20.58
C ASN A 66 -31.24 0.53 22.03
N GLN A 67 -30.02 0.97 22.28
CA GLN A 67 -29.54 1.31 23.62
C GLN A 67 -29.78 2.78 23.98
N SER A 68 -29.53 3.73 23.07
CA SER A 68 -29.47 5.16 23.40
C SER A 68 -30.45 6.05 22.61
N GLY A 69 -31.11 5.53 21.59
CA GLY A 69 -32.05 6.30 20.77
C GLY A 69 -31.44 7.35 19.85
N GLN A 70 -30.22 7.82 20.12
CA GLN A 70 -29.46 8.74 19.27
C GLN A 70 -28.15 8.07 18.86
N VAL A 71 -27.88 7.99 17.53
CA VAL A 71 -26.73 7.24 17.00
C VAL A 71 -25.88 8.14 16.13
N ASP A 72 -24.59 8.22 16.44
CA ASP A 72 -23.60 8.83 15.56
C ASP A 72 -22.96 7.73 14.70
N VAL A 73 -23.55 7.50 13.51
CA VAL A 73 -23.06 6.50 12.53
C VAL A 73 -21.64 6.80 12.08
N PHE A 74 -21.24 8.07 12.02
CA PHE A 74 -19.88 8.42 11.61
C PHE A 74 -18.84 8.07 12.67
N ALA A 75 -19.18 8.23 13.96
CA ALA A 75 -18.32 7.80 15.05
C ALA A 75 -18.17 6.27 15.07
N ILE A 76 -19.27 5.54 14.86
CA ILE A 76 -19.26 4.07 14.77
C ILE A 76 -18.41 3.61 13.57
N ALA A 77 -18.65 4.18 12.38
CA ALA A 77 -17.89 3.84 11.18
C ALA A 77 -16.41 4.13 11.35
N ARG A 78 -16.05 5.27 11.95
CA ARG A 78 -14.65 5.61 12.25
C ARG A 78 -14.01 4.58 13.17
N ALA A 79 -14.67 4.24 14.27
CA ALA A 79 -14.14 3.27 15.23
C ALA A 79 -13.93 1.90 14.61
N GLU A 80 -14.88 1.44 13.76
CA GLU A 80 -14.76 0.16 13.07
C GLU A 80 -13.64 0.16 12.04
N ILE A 81 -13.50 1.23 11.24
CA ILE A 81 -12.39 1.38 10.29
C ILE A 81 -11.04 1.42 11.03
N GLU A 82 -10.94 2.16 12.14
CA GLU A 82 -9.73 2.21 12.97
C GLU A 82 -9.41 0.83 13.56
N ARG A 83 -10.42 0.06 13.94
CA ARG A 83 -10.27 -1.32 14.42
C ARG A 83 -9.77 -2.26 13.32
N GLU A 84 -10.36 -2.18 12.11
CA GLU A 84 -9.96 -2.99 10.95
C GLU A 84 -8.53 -2.66 10.47
N LEU A 85 -8.16 -1.39 10.45
CA LEU A 85 -6.81 -0.96 10.09
C LEU A 85 -5.76 -1.35 11.14
N GLY A 86 -6.20 -1.74 12.33
CA GLY A 86 -5.34 -2.19 13.41
C GLY A 86 -4.54 -1.06 14.07
N VAL A 87 -3.70 -1.45 15.01
CA VAL A 87 -2.77 -0.54 15.69
C VAL A 87 -1.71 -0.09 14.68
N ALA A 88 -1.25 1.16 14.82
CA ALA A 88 -0.18 1.74 14.00
C ALA A 88 0.97 0.73 13.79
N SER A 89 1.42 0.60 12.53
CA SER A 89 2.52 -0.29 12.16
C SER A 89 3.70 -0.09 13.13
N PRO A 90 4.36 -1.15 13.59
CA PRO A 90 5.54 -1.06 14.46
C PRO A 90 6.75 -0.41 13.78
N GLY A 91 6.59 0.13 12.59
CA GLY A 91 7.65 0.64 11.73
C GLY A 91 8.22 -0.46 10.83
N LEU A 92 9.31 -0.14 10.15
CA LEU A 92 9.99 -1.12 9.29
C LEU A 92 10.67 -2.19 10.15
N ALA A 93 10.53 -3.44 9.74
CA ALA A 93 11.32 -4.52 10.30
C ALA A 93 12.82 -4.22 10.12
N LYS A 94 13.62 -4.55 11.14
CA LYS A 94 15.06 -4.37 11.10
C LYS A 94 15.75 -5.72 11.28
N ALA A 95 16.68 -6.02 10.39
CA ALA A 95 17.48 -7.23 10.49
C ALA A 95 18.38 -7.19 11.73
N PRO A 96 18.64 -8.33 12.38
CA PRO A 96 19.60 -8.42 13.48
C PRO A 96 21.02 -7.99 13.07
N GLN A 97 21.37 -8.22 11.80
CA GLN A 97 22.64 -7.82 11.19
C GLN A 97 22.38 -7.23 9.80
N PRO A 98 23.08 -6.15 9.42
CA PRO A 98 22.97 -5.57 8.09
C PRO A 98 23.38 -6.55 6.97
N PRO A 99 22.76 -6.43 5.79
CA PRO A 99 21.74 -5.46 5.41
C PRO A 99 20.32 -5.90 5.83
N THR A 100 19.47 -4.93 6.20
CA THR A 100 18.02 -5.14 6.18
C THR A 100 17.54 -5.15 4.74
N VAL A 101 16.94 -6.24 4.30
CA VAL A 101 16.45 -6.42 2.93
C VAL A 101 14.96 -6.14 2.89
N ILE A 102 14.57 -5.14 2.10
CA ILE A 102 13.17 -4.73 1.90
C ILE A 102 12.78 -4.93 0.45
N LEU A 103 11.76 -5.74 0.22
CA LEU A 103 11.18 -5.98 -1.10
C LEU A 103 9.94 -5.11 -1.28
N VAL A 104 9.91 -4.29 -2.34
CA VAL A 104 8.77 -3.40 -2.63
C VAL A 104 7.91 -4.02 -3.72
N ALA A 105 6.70 -4.43 -3.36
CA ALA A 105 5.73 -5.09 -4.22
C ALA A 105 4.52 -4.20 -4.50
N GLY A 106 3.75 -4.52 -5.53
CA GLY A 106 2.52 -3.82 -5.91
C GLY A 106 2.28 -3.89 -7.41
N VAL A 107 1.09 -3.47 -7.85
CA VAL A 107 0.74 -3.50 -9.27
C VAL A 107 1.36 -2.32 -10.04
N ASN A 108 1.31 -2.37 -11.38
CA ASN A 108 1.81 -1.25 -12.20
C ASN A 108 0.99 0.02 -11.93
N GLY A 109 1.68 1.14 -11.85
CA GLY A 109 1.07 2.46 -11.64
C GLY A 109 0.86 2.87 -10.18
N THR A 110 1.00 1.97 -9.20
CA THR A 110 0.81 2.29 -7.77
C THR A 110 1.93 3.15 -7.17
N GLY A 111 3.03 3.37 -7.91
CA GLY A 111 4.12 4.21 -7.42
C GLY A 111 5.25 3.47 -6.69
N LYS A 112 5.44 2.16 -6.92
CA LYS A 112 6.52 1.37 -6.30
C LYS A 112 7.89 2.05 -6.40
N THR A 113 8.36 2.32 -7.61
CA THR A 113 9.66 2.96 -7.87
C THR A 113 9.79 4.30 -7.15
N THR A 114 8.72 5.11 -7.14
CA THR A 114 8.70 6.39 -6.42
C THR A 114 8.74 6.19 -4.90
N SER A 115 8.01 5.21 -4.38
CA SER A 115 7.99 4.88 -2.95
C SER A 115 9.33 4.32 -2.50
N THR A 116 9.95 3.47 -3.31
CA THR A 116 11.32 2.96 -3.08
C THR A 116 12.33 4.11 -2.96
N ALA A 117 12.26 5.09 -3.86
CA ALA A 117 13.14 6.26 -3.83
C ALA A 117 12.90 7.14 -2.60
N LYS A 118 11.63 7.39 -2.24
CA LYS A 118 11.27 8.15 -1.03
C LYS A 118 11.74 7.45 0.24
N LEU A 119 11.58 6.14 0.32
CA LEU A 119 12.05 5.35 1.44
C LEU A 119 13.58 5.40 1.55
N ALA A 120 14.28 5.25 0.44
CA ALA A 120 15.74 5.39 0.38
C ALA A 120 16.21 6.75 0.90
N HIS A 121 15.53 7.83 0.48
CA HIS A 121 15.82 9.19 0.95
C HIS A 121 15.61 9.31 2.46
N SER A 122 14.47 8.87 2.98
CA SER A 122 14.17 8.93 4.42
C SER A 122 15.17 8.13 5.26
N LEU A 123 15.57 6.94 4.80
CA LEU A 123 16.59 6.13 5.50
C LEU A 123 17.97 6.82 5.50
N LYS A 124 18.34 7.48 4.39
CA LYS A 124 19.59 8.25 4.34
C LYS A 124 19.58 9.48 5.22
N GLU A 125 18.46 10.20 5.31
CA GLU A 125 18.30 11.30 6.26
C GLU A 125 18.46 10.86 7.73
N GLN A 126 18.15 9.60 8.02
CA GLN A 126 18.38 8.97 9.31
C GLN A 126 19.82 8.48 9.51
N GLY A 127 20.72 8.75 8.55
CA GLY A 127 22.15 8.38 8.63
C GLY A 127 22.47 6.96 8.15
N ASN A 128 21.51 6.23 7.55
CA ASN A 128 21.75 4.88 7.07
C ASN A 128 22.36 4.87 5.66
N THR A 129 23.12 3.84 5.35
CA THR A 129 23.62 3.53 4.02
C THR A 129 22.61 2.65 3.29
N VAL A 130 22.28 2.99 2.03
CA VAL A 130 21.22 2.33 1.26
C VAL A 130 21.73 1.94 -0.11
N LEU A 131 21.47 0.70 -0.51
CA LEU A 131 21.67 0.18 -1.86
C LEU A 131 20.31 -0.09 -2.51
N LEU A 132 20.15 0.28 -3.78
CA LEU A 132 18.95 0.02 -4.55
C LEU A 132 19.16 -1.16 -5.51
N ALA A 133 18.11 -1.93 -5.78
CA ALA A 133 18.10 -2.98 -6.79
C ALA A 133 16.91 -2.77 -7.75
N ALA A 134 17.19 -2.65 -9.06
CA ALA A 134 16.17 -2.51 -10.10
C ALA A 134 15.78 -3.89 -10.65
N CYS A 135 14.74 -4.49 -10.07
CA CYS A 135 14.23 -5.80 -10.48
C CYS A 135 12.98 -5.73 -11.38
N ASP A 136 12.50 -4.56 -11.78
CA ASP A 136 11.52 -4.40 -12.89
C ASP A 136 12.24 -4.44 -14.25
N THR A 137 12.76 -5.60 -14.59
CA THR A 137 13.69 -5.79 -15.74
C THR A 137 13.03 -5.66 -17.11
N PHE A 138 11.71 -5.80 -17.17
CA PHE A 138 10.97 -5.71 -18.43
C PHE A 138 10.45 -4.30 -18.75
N ARG A 139 10.86 -3.31 -17.96
CA ARG A 139 10.52 -1.90 -18.19
C ARG A 139 11.79 -1.06 -18.15
N ALA A 140 12.40 -0.85 -19.33
CA ALA A 140 13.61 -0.04 -19.45
C ALA A 140 13.43 1.36 -18.80
N ALA A 141 12.25 1.98 -18.96
CA ALA A 141 11.93 3.26 -18.33
C ALA A 141 11.88 3.19 -16.78
N ALA A 142 11.53 2.04 -16.19
CA ALA A 142 11.53 1.89 -14.73
C ALA A 142 12.96 1.79 -14.19
N ILE A 143 13.84 1.07 -14.89
CA ILE A 143 15.27 0.98 -14.54
C ILE A 143 15.90 2.38 -14.59
N GLU A 144 15.70 3.12 -15.69
CA GLU A 144 16.22 4.48 -15.84
C GLU A 144 15.62 5.44 -14.81
N GLN A 145 14.33 5.31 -14.51
CA GLN A 145 13.68 6.11 -13.47
C GLN A 145 14.32 5.87 -12.11
N LEU A 146 14.53 4.61 -11.72
CA LEU A 146 15.16 4.30 -10.44
C LEU A 146 16.62 4.76 -10.38
N LYS A 147 17.34 4.70 -11.52
CA LYS A 147 18.70 5.23 -11.65
C LYS A 147 18.77 6.73 -11.40
N ILE A 148 17.87 7.50 -12.04
CA ILE A 148 17.76 8.95 -11.82
C ILE A 148 17.45 9.25 -10.35
N TRP A 149 16.53 8.53 -9.75
CA TRP A 149 16.23 8.69 -8.33
C TRP A 149 17.41 8.31 -7.43
N GLY A 150 18.09 7.20 -7.71
CA GLY A 150 19.30 6.79 -6.98
C GLY A 150 20.36 7.90 -6.99
N GLN A 151 20.63 8.49 -8.16
CA GLN A 151 21.56 9.62 -8.29
C GLN A 151 21.12 10.84 -7.45
N ARG A 152 19.83 11.21 -7.50
CA ARG A 152 19.29 12.35 -6.73
C ARG A 152 19.37 12.15 -5.22
N VAL A 153 19.12 10.93 -4.77
CA VAL A 153 19.17 10.56 -3.34
C VAL A 153 20.59 10.24 -2.88
N GLY A 154 21.51 10.05 -3.83
CA GLY A 154 22.89 9.63 -3.55
C GLY A 154 22.99 8.18 -3.08
N CYS A 155 22.16 7.30 -3.67
CA CYS A 155 22.21 5.84 -3.46
C CYS A 155 22.83 5.15 -4.67
N GLU A 156 23.66 4.15 -4.42
CA GLU A 156 24.10 3.24 -5.47
C GLU A 156 22.97 2.33 -5.92
N LEU A 157 23.02 1.89 -7.18
CA LEU A 157 22.03 1.04 -7.81
C LEU A 157 22.68 -0.19 -8.45
N ILE A 158 22.12 -1.36 -8.18
CA ILE A 158 22.36 -2.59 -8.93
C ILE A 158 21.21 -2.78 -9.90
N ALA A 159 21.54 -2.95 -11.18
CA ALA A 159 20.58 -3.19 -12.25
C ALA A 159 21.15 -4.20 -13.25
N GLY A 160 20.28 -5.01 -13.80
CA GLY A 160 20.61 -5.90 -14.90
C GLY A 160 20.27 -5.28 -16.26
N GLN A 161 20.57 -6.04 -17.33
CA GLN A 161 20.12 -5.71 -18.67
C GLN A 161 18.60 -5.88 -18.78
N TYR A 162 18.00 -5.25 -19.80
CA TYR A 162 16.60 -5.45 -20.10
C TYR A 162 16.26 -6.93 -20.29
N GLY A 163 15.22 -7.41 -19.61
CA GLY A 163 14.79 -8.81 -19.65
C GLY A 163 15.64 -9.79 -18.84
N ALA A 164 16.63 -9.32 -18.09
CA ALA A 164 17.40 -10.18 -17.20
C ALA A 164 16.54 -10.81 -16.09
N ASP A 165 17.01 -11.91 -15.51
CA ASP A 165 16.33 -12.57 -14.40
C ASP A 165 16.34 -11.69 -13.15
N SER A 166 15.17 -11.23 -12.75
CA SER A 166 14.98 -10.39 -11.55
C SER A 166 15.49 -11.04 -10.26
N ALA A 167 15.40 -12.37 -10.15
CA ALA A 167 15.90 -13.10 -8.99
C ALA A 167 17.42 -13.18 -8.94
N ALA A 168 18.10 -13.20 -10.10
CA ALA A 168 19.55 -13.11 -10.18
C ALA A 168 20.02 -11.71 -9.76
N ILE A 169 19.37 -10.64 -10.27
CA ILE A 169 19.70 -9.27 -9.88
C ILE A 169 19.49 -9.05 -8.38
N ALA A 170 18.40 -9.56 -7.81
CA ALA A 170 18.15 -9.47 -6.37
C ALA A 170 19.26 -10.17 -5.56
N TYR A 171 19.71 -11.32 -6.02
CA TYR A 171 20.82 -12.06 -5.40
C TYR A 171 22.14 -11.29 -5.47
N ASP A 172 22.50 -10.78 -6.65
CA ASP A 172 23.71 -10.00 -6.87
C ASP A 172 23.70 -8.70 -6.05
N ALA A 173 22.53 -8.07 -5.95
CA ALA A 173 22.34 -6.88 -5.13
C ALA A 173 22.51 -7.17 -3.64
N LEU A 174 22.02 -8.32 -3.16
CA LEU A 174 22.23 -8.76 -1.78
C LEU A 174 23.71 -9.05 -1.50
N GLU A 175 24.39 -9.71 -2.42
CA GLU A 175 25.83 -9.95 -2.30
C GLU A 175 26.64 -8.64 -2.27
N ALA A 176 26.30 -7.69 -3.16
CA ALA A 176 26.90 -6.37 -3.16
C ALA A 176 26.60 -5.60 -1.86
N ALA A 177 25.37 -5.69 -1.34
CA ALA A 177 24.96 -5.05 -0.09
C ALA A 177 25.77 -5.56 1.12
N ILE A 178 25.97 -6.88 1.20
CA ILE A 178 26.78 -7.52 2.24
C ILE A 178 28.26 -7.08 2.13
N ASN A 179 28.83 -7.16 0.92
CA ASN A 179 30.24 -6.82 0.69
C ASN A 179 30.55 -5.35 0.97
N ARG A 180 29.59 -4.45 0.67
CA ARG A 180 29.70 -3.00 0.92
C ARG A 180 29.25 -2.61 2.33
N ARG A 181 28.75 -3.55 3.11
CA ARG A 181 28.27 -3.36 4.49
C ARG A 181 27.24 -2.24 4.59
N VAL A 182 26.28 -2.19 3.63
CA VAL A 182 25.19 -1.21 3.69
C VAL A 182 24.14 -1.64 4.72
N ASP A 183 23.44 -0.65 5.30
CA ASP A 183 22.41 -0.91 6.32
C ASP A 183 21.13 -1.46 5.70
N TYR A 184 20.78 -0.98 4.50
CA TYR A 184 19.53 -1.37 3.81
C TYR A 184 19.77 -1.73 2.34
N LEU A 185 19.08 -2.78 1.89
CA LEU A 185 18.89 -3.12 0.48
C LEU A 185 17.39 -2.97 0.14
N LEU A 186 17.06 -2.05 -0.77
CA LEU A 186 15.69 -1.86 -1.27
C LEU A 186 15.57 -2.44 -2.67
N ILE A 187 14.65 -3.37 -2.86
CA ILE A 187 14.43 -4.09 -4.11
C ILE A 187 13.10 -3.61 -4.75
N ASP A 188 13.20 -2.84 -5.84
CA ASP A 188 12.04 -2.41 -6.64
C ASP A 188 11.65 -3.51 -7.64
N THR A 189 10.44 -4.04 -7.51
CA THR A 189 9.97 -5.19 -8.30
C THR A 189 9.03 -4.79 -9.44
N ALA A 190 8.89 -5.68 -10.43
CA ALA A 190 7.86 -5.56 -11.44
C ALA A 190 6.44 -5.56 -10.84
N GLY A 191 5.46 -5.02 -11.56
CA GLY A 191 4.06 -4.93 -11.10
C GLY A 191 3.05 -5.41 -12.14
N ARG A 192 3.39 -6.36 -12.99
CA ARG A 192 2.57 -6.80 -14.13
C ARG A 192 1.40 -7.65 -13.69
N LEU A 193 0.17 -7.10 -13.76
CA LEU A 193 -1.06 -7.80 -13.42
C LEU A 193 -1.59 -8.72 -14.51
N HIS A 194 -1.18 -8.51 -15.77
CA HIS A 194 -1.74 -9.25 -16.93
C HIS A 194 -1.49 -10.75 -16.89
N THR A 195 -0.61 -11.21 -15.99
CA THR A 195 -0.43 -12.61 -15.65
C THR A 195 -0.21 -12.73 -14.14
N LYS A 196 -1.30 -12.68 -13.34
CA LYS A 196 -1.24 -12.80 -11.86
C LYS A 196 -0.32 -13.95 -11.39
N LYS A 197 -0.31 -15.08 -12.10
CA LYS A 197 0.55 -16.22 -11.81
C LYS A 197 2.04 -15.88 -11.98
N ASN A 198 2.42 -15.15 -13.03
CA ASN A 198 3.83 -14.86 -13.31
C ASN A 198 4.44 -13.87 -12.30
N LEU A 199 3.70 -12.85 -11.87
CA LEU A 199 4.20 -11.88 -10.89
C LEU A 199 4.47 -12.55 -9.53
N MET A 200 3.53 -13.32 -9.03
CA MET A 200 3.69 -14.02 -7.76
C MET A 200 4.79 -15.06 -7.79
N GLU A 201 4.95 -15.78 -8.91
CA GLU A 201 6.06 -16.74 -9.09
C GLU A 201 7.41 -16.03 -9.18
N GLU A 202 7.46 -14.85 -9.80
CA GLU A 202 8.68 -14.02 -9.84
C GLU A 202 9.07 -13.54 -8.43
N ILE A 203 8.12 -13.03 -7.66
CA ILE A 203 8.34 -12.61 -6.26
C ILE A 203 8.78 -13.82 -5.42
N LYS A 204 8.13 -14.97 -5.55
CA LYS A 204 8.53 -16.21 -4.86
C LYS A 204 9.94 -16.67 -5.26
N LYS A 205 10.30 -16.51 -6.53
CA LYS A 205 11.63 -16.85 -7.04
C LYS A 205 12.69 -15.93 -6.42
N MET A 206 12.43 -14.62 -6.39
CA MET A 206 13.31 -13.65 -5.71
C MET A 206 13.46 -13.98 -4.22
N HIS A 207 12.35 -14.22 -3.54
CA HIS A 207 12.34 -14.60 -2.12
C HIS A 207 13.25 -15.82 -1.88
N ARG A 208 13.05 -16.92 -2.64
CA ARG A 208 13.89 -18.11 -2.54
C ARG A 208 15.37 -17.85 -2.86
N SER A 209 15.63 -16.95 -3.81
CA SER A 209 16.99 -16.58 -4.19
C SER A 209 17.72 -15.84 -3.08
N LEU A 210 17.03 -14.89 -2.43
CA LEU A 210 17.56 -14.13 -1.28
C LEU A 210 17.83 -15.06 -0.08
N GLN A 211 16.91 -15.99 0.21
CA GLN A 211 17.05 -16.93 1.32
C GLN A 211 18.25 -17.88 1.18
N LYS A 212 18.74 -18.16 -0.02
CA LYS A 212 19.97 -18.95 -0.23
C LYS A 212 21.21 -18.28 0.37
N LYS A 213 21.22 -16.94 0.44
CA LYS A 213 22.34 -16.17 0.98
C LYS A 213 22.10 -15.75 2.44
N VAL A 214 20.89 -15.24 2.72
CA VAL A 214 20.44 -14.83 4.05
C VAL A 214 19.10 -15.51 4.34
N PRO A 215 19.06 -16.57 5.18
CA PRO A 215 17.85 -17.37 5.40
C PRO A 215 16.63 -16.59 5.88
N THR A 216 16.83 -15.44 6.52
CA THR A 216 15.78 -14.56 7.03
C THR A 216 15.32 -13.48 6.03
N ALA A 217 16.00 -13.35 4.88
CA ALA A 217 15.65 -12.35 3.86
C ALA A 217 14.51 -12.84 2.95
N PRO A 218 13.67 -11.91 2.45
CA PRO A 218 13.60 -10.49 2.82
C PRO A 218 13.07 -10.31 4.24
N HIS A 219 13.56 -9.27 4.96
CA HIS A 219 13.14 -8.98 6.33
C HIS A 219 11.81 -8.21 6.37
N GLU A 220 11.50 -7.52 5.27
CA GLU A 220 10.25 -6.77 5.09
C GLU A 220 9.76 -6.89 3.64
N VAL A 221 8.44 -6.95 3.46
CA VAL A 221 7.79 -6.86 2.15
C VAL A 221 6.76 -5.73 2.22
N LEU A 222 7.05 -4.63 1.52
CA LEU A 222 6.17 -3.47 1.46
C LEU A 222 5.25 -3.58 0.25
N LEU A 223 3.95 -3.65 0.50
CA LEU A 223 2.93 -3.60 -0.54
C LEU A 223 2.53 -2.14 -0.78
N VAL A 224 2.82 -1.64 -1.98
CA VAL A 224 2.43 -0.29 -2.40
C VAL A 224 1.06 -0.35 -3.08
N LEU A 225 0.09 0.29 -2.44
CA LEU A 225 -1.29 0.41 -2.93
C LEU A 225 -1.57 1.85 -3.34
N ASP A 226 -2.40 2.01 -4.36
CA ASP A 226 -2.95 3.29 -4.77
C ASP A 226 -4.39 3.39 -4.26
N SER A 227 -4.63 4.32 -3.34
CA SER A 227 -5.96 4.54 -2.74
C SER A 227 -7.03 5.02 -3.73
N THR A 228 -6.61 5.44 -4.93
CA THR A 228 -7.53 5.84 -6.01
C THR A 228 -7.89 4.69 -6.94
N SER A 229 -7.16 3.58 -6.88
CA SER A 229 -7.47 2.39 -7.68
C SER A 229 -8.58 1.59 -7.00
N ARG A 230 -9.78 1.64 -7.58
CA ARG A 230 -10.87 0.74 -7.19
C ARG A 230 -10.40 -0.71 -7.34
N GLY A 231 -10.59 -1.49 -6.29
CA GLY A 231 -10.15 -2.88 -6.23
C GLY A 231 -10.68 -3.70 -7.42
N ARG A 232 -9.82 -3.91 -8.40
CA ARG A 232 -9.94 -5.03 -9.30
C ARG A 232 -9.15 -6.17 -8.66
N GLY A 233 -9.83 -6.80 -7.68
CA GLY A 233 -9.34 -7.97 -7.02
C GLY A 233 -9.13 -9.15 -7.96
#